data_2b3362bdf8192d4e8bfb93fd9228a929
#
_entry.id   2b3362bdf8192d4e8bfb93fd9228a929
#
_cell.length_a   1.000
_cell.length_b   1.000
_cell.length_c   1.000
_cell.angle_alpha   90.00
_cell.angle_beta   90.00
_cell.angle_gamma   90.00
#
_symmetry.space_group_name_H-M   'P 1'
#
loop_
_entity.id
_entity.type
_entity.pdbx_description
1 polymer ?
#
loop_
_entity_poly.entity_id
_entity_poly.type
_entity_poly.pdbx_seq_one_letter_code
_entity_poly.pdbx_strand_id
1 'polypeptide(L)'
;MYLKSFNQFINESTISAGSTDADQLASILKKYVGKKEEGNNSGEMVKGFLKSVGLGTGNPWCMAFVYGVFDEFCKAKGIPNPLPKTGSTLAFWSKVPAENKIEKSKAVNDPDLVKPGQIFIKSRSGGGHTGIVIKVEGDSFVSVDGNSSDMVKVNRYKIANMIGFADFFKSDSLSAQFAQSTSSIISSNAPTEGGGKEV
;
A
#
# COMPACT_ATOMS: atom_id res chain seq x y z
N MET A 1 5.46 -21.13 -22.08
CA MET A 1 5.39 -19.65 -22.04
C MET A 1 5.77 -19.21 -20.63
N TYR A 2 7.02 -18.74 -20.43
CA TYR A 2 7.46 -18.30 -19.10
C TYR A 2 6.70 -17.03 -18.70
N LEU A 3 5.95 -17.08 -17.60
CA LEU A 3 5.35 -15.88 -17.00
C LEU A 3 6.51 -15.02 -16.46
N LYS A 4 6.64 -13.80 -16.97
CA LYS A 4 7.59 -12.82 -16.44
C LYS A 4 7.28 -12.56 -14.98
N SER A 5 8.30 -12.39 -14.13
CA SER A 5 8.10 -11.98 -12.75
C SER A 5 7.52 -10.55 -12.71
N PHE A 6 6.82 -10.20 -11.64
CA PHE A 6 6.27 -8.86 -11.45
C PHE A 6 7.34 -7.76 -11.65
N ASN A 7 8.53 -7.94 -11.08
CA ASN A 7 9.63 -6.99 -11.21
C ASN A 7 10.18 -6.92 -12.64
N GLN A 8 10.27 -8.04 -13.36
CA GLN A 8 10.71 -8.07 -14.74
C GLN A 8 9.71 -7.40 -15.67
N PHE A 9 8.41 -7.59 -15.42
CA PHE A 9 7.34 -6.94 -16.17
C PHE A 9 7.37 -5.42 -15.99
N ILE A 10 7.48 -4.92 -14.75
CA ILE A 10 7.51 -3.48 -14.45
C ILE A 10 8.74 -2.80 -15.06
N ASN A 11 9.92 -3.44 -15.03
CA ASN A 11 11.14 -2.86 -15.61
C ASN A 11 11.11 -2.77 -17.13
N GLU A 12 10.35 -3.60 -17.83
CA GLU A 12 10.23 -3.58 -19.30
C GLU A 12 9.16 -2.62 -19.81
N SER A 13 8.22 -2.19 -18.96
CA SER A 13 7.09 -1.32 -19.35
C SER A 13 7.46 0.16 -19.54
N THR A 14 8.71 0.55 -19.35
CA THR A 14 9.17 1.96 -19.36
C THR A 14 9.34 2.60 -20.74
N ILE A 15 8.92 1.95 -21.84
CA ILE A 15 9.21 2.44 -23.22
C ILE A 15 7.93 2.62 -24.08
N SER A 16 6.82 3.02 -23.51
CA SER A 16 5.64 3.39 -24.31
C SER A 16 5.09 4.74 -23.88
N ALA A 17 4.74 5.61 -24.85
CA ALA A 17 4.09 6.91 -24.68
C ALA A 17 2.67 6.84 -24.09
N GLY A 18 2.41 5.87 -23.22
CA GLY A 18 1.19 5.65 -22.45
C GLY A 18 1.46 5.81 -20.96
N SER A 19 0.40 5.84 -20.16
CA SER A 19 0.44 5.87 -18.69
C SER A 19 1.39 4.80 -18.14
N THR A 20 2.33 5.20 -17.28
CA THR A 20 3.28 4.28 -16.64
C THR A 20 2.56 3.36 -15.65
N ASP A 21 3.21 2.27 -15.23
CA ASP A 21 2.69 1.37 -14.19
C ASP A 21 2.49 2.10 -12.85
N ALA A 22 3.37 3.06 -12.58
CA ALA A 22 3.25 3.96 -11.44
C ALA A 22 2.00 4.85 -11.53
N ASP A 23 1.72 5.42 -12.72
CA ASP A 23 0.51 6.23 -12.96
C ASP A 23 -0.77 5.41 -12.79
N GLN A 24 -0.77 4.17 -13.27
CA GLN A 24 -1.93 3.29 -13.17
C GLN A 24 -2.22 2.91 -11.71
N LEU A 25 -1.20 2.53 -10.93
CA LEU A 25 -1.37 2.24 -9.51
C LEU A 25 -1.81 3.48 -8.73
N ALA A 26 -1.22 4.65 -9.03
CA ALA A 26 -1.62 5.93 -8.44
C ALA A 26 -3.08 6.28 -8.78
N SER A 27 -3.52 6.01 -10.02
CA SER A 27 -4.92 6.22 -10.45
C SER A 27 -5.89 5.35 -9.66
N ILE A 28 -5.53 4.08 -9.39
CA ILE A 28 -6.32 3.18 -8.55
C ILE A 28 -6.41 3.73 -7.13
N LEU A 29 -5.32 4.19 -6.54
CA LEU A 29 -5.35 4.83 -5.21
C LEU A 29 -6.27 6.06 -5.18
N LYS A 30 -6.13 6.96 -6.16
CA LYS A 30 -6.97 8.18 -6.28
C LYS A 30 -8.46 7.87 -6.32
N LYS A 31 -8.84 6.77 -6.99
CA LYS A 31 -10.23 6.29 -7.06
C LYS A 31 -10.85 6.03 -5.69
N TYR A 32 -10.04 5.67 -4.70
CA TYR A 32 -10.52 5.25 -3.39
C TYR A 32 -10.33 6.28 -2.28
N VAL A 33 -9.34 7.17 -2.37
CA VAL A 33 -9.08 8.19 -1.35
C VAL A 33 -10.34 9.00 -1.03
N GLY A 34 -10.63 9.17 0.26
CA GLY A 34 -11.80 9.86 0.78
C GLY A 34 -13.09 9.02 0.84
N LYS A 35 -13.11 7.81 0.27
CA LYS A 35 -14.27 6.93 0.36
C LYS A 35 -14.39 6.32 1.74
N LYS A 36 -15.60 6.35 2.28
CA LYS A 36 -15.97 5.78 3.59
C LYS A 36 -16.57 4.39 3.41
N GLU A 37 -16.46 3.57 4.44
CA GLU A 37 -17.26 2.35 4.56
C GLU A 37 -18.73 2.67 4.83
N GLU A 38 -19.60 1.69 4.62
CA GLU A 38 -21.01 1.77 4.91
C GLU A 38 -21.33 0.78 6.04
N GLY A 39 -21.55 1.32 7.27
CA GLY A 39 -21.72 0.51 8.48
C GLY A 39 -20.38 0.07 9.09
N ASN A 40 -20.35 -1.06 9.79
CA ASN A 40 -19.16 -1.55 10.47
C ASN A 40 -18.37 -2.50 9.56
N ASN A 41 -17.24 -2.05 9.05
CA ASN A 41 -16.37 -2.82 8.13
C ASN A 41 -17.18 -3.46 6.97
N SER A 42 -18.04 -2.68 6.33
CA SER A 42 -18.99 -3.16 5.31
C SER A 42 -19.22 -2.13 4.19
N GLY A 43 -20.20 -2.41 3.31
CA GLY A 43 -20.43 -1.66 2.07
C GLY A 43 -19.75 -2.31 0.87
N GLU A 44 -20.20 -1.96 -0.34
CA GLU A 44 -19.76 -2.65 -1.56
C GLU A 44 -18.24 -2.53 -1.79
N MET A 45 -17.65 -1.37 -1.50
CA MET A 45 -16.19 -1.18 -1.62
C MET A 45 -15.44 -2.11 -0.67
N VAL A 46 -15.78 -2.10 0.60
CA VAL A 46 -15.13 -2.91 1.65
C VAL A 46 -15.33 -4.39 1.39
N LYS A 47 -16.54 -4.80 1.02
CA LYS A 47 -16.88 -6.18 0.62
C LYS A 47 -15.99 -6.65 -0.53
N GLY A 48 -15.74 -5.80 -1.54
CA GLY A 48 -14.85 -6.10 -2.66
C GLY A 48 -13.42 -6.40 -2.18
N PHE A 49 -12.86 -5.53 -1.32
CA PHE A 49 -11.52 -5.72 -0.76
C PHE A 49 -11.44 -6.98 0.11
N LEU A 50 -12.37 -7.16 1.04
CA LEU A 50 -12.38 -8.35 1.91
C LEU A 50 -12.52 -9.65 1.12
N LYS A 51 -13.38 -9.68 0.09
CA LYS A 51 -13.52 -10.83 -0.80
C LYS A 51 -12.22 -11.17 -1.52
N SER A 52 -11.41 -10.18 -1.92
CA SER A 52 -10.14 -10.41 -2.61
C SER A 52 -9.15 -11.24 -1.79
N VAL A 53 -9.23 -11.15 -0.46
CA VAL A 53 -8.41 -11.93 0.48
C VAL A 53 -9.15 -13.09 1.12
N GLY A 54 -10.39 -13.39 0.67
CA GLY A 54 -11.19 -14.52 1.14
C GLY A 54 -11.94 -14.29 2.46
N LEU A 55 -12.17 -13.02 2.82
CA LEU A 55 -12.91 -12.62 4.04
C LEU A 55 -14.30 -12.08 3.70
N GLY A 56 -15.23 -12.17 4.68
CA GLY A 56 -16.52 -11.51 4.66
C GLY A 56 -16.47 -10.14 5.29
N THR A 57 -17.58 -9.38 5.18
CA THR A 57 -17.77 -8.08 5.85
C THR A 57 -17.68 -8.21 7.37
N GLY A 58 -17.46 -7.08 8.07
CA GLY A 58 -17.25 -7.05 9.52
C GLY A 58 -15.81 -7.26 9.98
N ASN A 59 -14.89 -7.58 9.05
CA ASN A 59 -13.48 -7.74 9.36
C ASN A 59 -12.71 -6.44 9.10
N PRO A 60 -11.62 -6.13 9.87
CA PRO A 60 -10.72 -5.04 9.54
C PRO A 60 -10.16 -5.19 8.12
N TRP A 61 -10.14 -4.10 7.35
CA TRP A 61 -9.87 -4.18 5.91
C TRP A 61 -8.63 -3.39 5.44
N CYS A 62 -7.75 -2.93 6.33
CA CYS A 62 -6.53 -2.21 5.95
C CYS A 62 -5.62 -3.05 5.03
N MET A 63 -5.35 -4.31 5.38
CA MET A 63 -4.53 -5.19 4.53
C MET A 63 -5.30 -5.65 3.29
N ALA A 64 -6.61 -5.87 3.41
CA ALA A 64 -7.46 -6.22 2.28
C ALA A 64 -7.52 -5.08 1.24
N PHE A 65 -7.50 -3.81 1.68
CA PHE A 65 -7.36 -2.65 0.82
C PHE A 65 -6.04 -2.68 0.04
N VAL A 66 -4.91 -2.84 0.73
CA VAL A 66 -3.60 -2.90 0.08
C VAL A 66 -3.56 -4.04 -0.94
N TYR A 67 -3.97 -5.25 -0.54
CA TYR A 67 -4.02 -6.40 -1.46
C TYR A 67 -4.94 -6.13 -2.65
N GLY A 68 -6.13 -5.56 -2.43
CA GLY A 68 -7.12 -5.29 -3.46
C GLY A 68 -6.67 -4.23 -4.48
N VAL A 69 -5.95 -3.20 -4.05
CA VAL A 69 -5.35 -2.19 -4.94
C VAL A 69 -4.31 -2.85 -5.87
N PHE A 70 -3.42 -3.67 -5.32
CA PHE A 70 -2.46 -4.43 -6.14
C PHE A 70 -3.15 -5.46 -7.04
N ASP A 71 -4.21 -6.11 -6.56
CA ASP A 71 -4.98 -7.10 -7.32
C ASP A 71 -5.71 -6.46 -8.52
N GLU A 72 -6.29 -5.26 -8.34
CA GLU A 72 -6.90 -4.47 -9.41
C GLU A 72 -5.85 -4.09 -10.47
N PHE A 73 -4.70 -3.60 -10.04
CA PHE A 73 -3.56 -3.27 -10.91
C PHE A 73 -3.06 -4.49 -11.68
N CYS A 74 -2.77 -5.59 -10.99
CA CYS A 74 -2.24 -6.80 -11.60
C CYS A 74 -3.22 -7.45 -12.59
N LYS A 75 -4.52 -7.45 -12.27
CA LYS A 75 -5.57 -7.91 -13.20
C LYS A 75 -5.64 -7.08 -14.47
N ALA A 76 -5.54 -5.76 -14.37
CA ALA A 76 -5.53 -4.88 -15.54
C ALA A 76 -4.31 -5.15 -16.45
N LYS A 77 -3.22 -5.65 -15.89
CA LYS A 77 -1.98 -6.00 -16.60
C LYS A 77 -1.92 -7.47 -17.06
N GLY A 78 -2.84 -8.32 -16.61
CA GLY A 78 -2.80 -9.75 -16.89
C GLY A 78 -1.65 -10.49 -16.19
N ILE A 79 -1.17 -9.99 -15.04
CA ILE A 79 -0.07 -10.57 -14.26
C ILE A 79 -0.56 -11.03 -12.87
N PRO A 80 0.13 -12.00 -12.26
CA PRO A 80 -0.21 -12.44 -10.90
C PRO A 80 0.11 -11.34 -9.86
N ASN A 81 -0.75 -11.21 -8.83
CA ASN A 81 -0.47 -10.33 -7.71
C ASN A 81 0.69 -10.91 -6.87
N PRO A 82 1.79 -10.15 -6.67
CA PRO A 82 2.97 -10.64 -5.95
C PRO A 82 2.77 -10.68 -4.43
N LEU A 83 1.72 -10.02 -3.92
CA LEU A 83 1.50 -9.92 -2.49
C LEU A 83 0.97 -11.22 -1.90
N PRO A 84 1.45 -11.66 -0.72
CA PRO A 84 0.83 -12.73 0.04
C PRO A 84 -0.65 -12.46 0.29
N LYS A 85 -1.52 -13.38 -0.16
CA LYS A 85 -2.97 -13.26 -0.01
C LYS A 85 -3.39 -13.47 1.45
N THR A 86 -3.73 -12.38 2.13
CA THR A 86 -4.22 -12.40 3.53
C THR A 86 -4.87 -11.07 3.89
N GLY A 87 -5.86 -11.08 4.79
CA GLY A 87 -6.44 -9.86 5.37
C GLY A 87 -5.75 -9.39 6.66
N SER A 88 -4.78 -10.15 7.19
CA SER A 88 -4.04 -9.80 8.39
C SER A 88 -2.69 -9.16 8.05
N THR A 89 -2.46 -7.95 8.54
CA THR A 89 -1.19 -7.22 8.37
C THR A 89 0.01 -7.98 8.95
N LEU A 90 -0.14 -8.59 10.13
CA LEU A 90 0.96 -9.31 10.77
C LEU A 90 1.23 -10.65 10.07
N ALA A 91 0.17 -11.35 9.61
CA ALA A 91 0.34 -12.54 8.79
C ALA A 91 0.93 -12.21 7.40
N PHE A 92 0.61 -11.06 6.83
CA PHE A 92 1.28 -10.55 5.63
C PHE A 92 2.78 -10.39 5.89
N TRP A 93 3.15 -9.65 6.95
CA TRP A 93 4.55 -9.43 7.28
C TRP A 93 5.33 -10.73 7.46
N SER A 94 4.75 -11.73 8.14
CA SER A 94 5.43 -13.02 8.32
C SER A 94 5.69 -13.75 7.01
N LYS A 95 4.83 -13.56 5.98
CA LYS A 95 4.91 -14.21 4.66
C LYS A 95 5.71 -13.41 3.62
N VAL A 96 6.02 -12.13 3.86
CA VAL A 96 6.87 -11.34 2.95
C VAL A 96 8.23 -12.01 2.85
N PRO A 97 8.77 -12.26 1.64
CA PRO A 97 10.13 -12.78 1.46
C PRO A 97 11.17 -11.87 2.10
N ALA A 98 12.24 -12.45 2.65
CA ALA A 98 13.26 -11.69 3.38
C ALA A 98 13.92 -10.60 2.50
N GLU A 99 14.10 -10.87 1.23
CA GLU A 99 14.65 -9.95 0.24
C GLU A 99 13.73 -8.77 -0.09
N ASN A 100 12.46 -8.84 0.31
CA ASN A 100 11.47 -7.76 0.16
C ASN A 100 11.27 -6.99 1.47
N LYS A 101 11.91 -7.40 2.57
CA LYS A 101 11.74 -6.77 3.88
C LYS A 101 12.78 -5.68 4.13
N ILE A 102 12.30 -4.55 4.60
CA ILE A 102 13.12 -3.51 5.23
C ILE A 102 12.70 -3.46 6.69
N GLU A 103 13.52 -4.06 7.55
CA GLU A 103 13.27 -4.10 8.99
C GLU A 103 13.38 -2.71 9.60
N LYS A 104 12.65 -2.45 10.69
CA LYS A 104 12.64 -1.17 11.41
C LYS A 104 14.04 -0.61 11.67
N SER A 105 14.96 -1.43 12.15
CA SER A 105 16.33 -1.00 12.48
C SER A 105 17.05 -0.44 11.25
N LYS A 106 16.90 -1.07 10.08
CA LYS A 106 17.48 -0.57 8.83
C LYS A 106 16.84 0.75 8.42
N ALA A 107 15.50 0.81 8.40
CA ALA A 107 14.78 2.00 7.98
C ALA A 107 14.99 3.23 8.89
N VAL A 108 15.21 3.02 10.19
CA VAL A 108 15.52 4.11 11.13
C VAL A 108 16.96 4.60 10.98
N ASN A 109 17.91 3.70 10.75
CA ASN A 109 19.31 4.05 10.54
C ASN A 109 19.57 4.68 9.17
N ASP A 110 18.77 4.31 8.18
CA ASP A 110 18.85 4.82 6.81
C ASP A 110 17.41 5.04 6.26
N PRO A 111 16.82 6.22 6.53
CA PRO A 111 15.48 6.57 6.03
C PRO A 111 15.34 6.54 4.50
N ASP A 112 16.44 6.67 3.76
CA ASP A 112 16.43 6.63 2.29
C ASP A 112 16.10 5.23 1.73
N LEU A 113 16.12 4.19 2.56
CA LEU A 113 15.60 2.87 2.20
C LEU A 113 14.07 2.85 2.08
N VAL A 114 13.38 3.78 2.73
CA VAL A 114 11.92 3.89 2.63
C VAL A 114 11.57 4.66 1.36
N LYS A 115 10.75 4.05 0.51
CA LYS A 115 10.42 4.60 -0.83
C LYS A 115 8.91 4.61 -1.06
N PRO A 116 8.41 5.54 -1.87
CA PRO A 116 7.04 5.47 -2.40
C PRO A 116 6.77 4.15 -3.14
N GLY A 117 5.56 3.62 -2.95
CA GLY A 117 5.17 2.29 -3.45
C GLY A 117 5.36 1.15 -2.45
N GLN A 118 6.18 1.34 -1.42
CA GLN A 118 6.35 0.35 -0.35
C GLN A 118 5.12 0.27 0.55
N ILE A 119 4.93 -0.90 1.17
CA ILE A 119 3.84 -1.18 2.10
C ILE A 119 4.41 -1.10 3.51
N PHE A 120 3.94 -0.16 4.33
CA PHE A 120 4.37 -0.08 5.73
C PHE A 120 3.63 -1.09 6.60
N ILE A 121 4.28 -1.54 7.66
CA ILE A 121 3.73 -2.46 8.65
C ILE A 121 3.84 -1.80 10.03
N LYS A 122 2.70 -1.63 10.69
CA LYS A 122 2.60 -1.05 12.04
C LYS A 122 1.91 -2.03 12.96
N SER A 123 2.44 -2.22 14.16
CA SER A 123 1.74 -2.92 15.24
C SER A 123 0.74 -2.00 15.92
N ARG A 124 -0.40 -2.55 16.33
CA ARG A 124 -1.38 -1.90 17.20
C ARG A 124 -1.99 -2.92 18.16
N SER A 125 -2.68 -2.45 19.19
CA SER A 125 -3.44 -3.33 20.08
C SER A 125 -4.45 -4.17 19.30
N GLY A 126 -4.41 -5.49 19.46
CA GLY A 126 -5.29 -6.43 18.78
C GLY A 126 -4.93 -6.76 17.31
N GLY A 127 -3.77 -6.31 16.79
CA GLY A 127 -3.39 -6.65 15.42
C GLY A 127 -2.33 -5.73 14.81
N GLY A 128 -2.50 -5.42 13.54
CA GLY A 128 -1.61 -4.54 12.80
C GLY A 128 -2.38 -3.55 11.93
N HIS A 129 -1.66 -2.52 11.45
CA HIS A 129 -2.17 -1.56 10.46
C HIS A 129 -1.17 -1.40 9.32
N THR A 130 -1.66 -1.04 8.14
CA THR A 130 -0.87 -0.95 6.92
C THR A 130 -1.50 -0.02 5.89
N GLY A 131 -0.69 0.45 4.98
CA GLY A 131 -1.06 1.24 3.81
C GLY A 131 0.11 1.31 2.83
N ILE A 132 -0.05 2.11 1.80
CA ILE A 132 0.94 2.28 0.73
C ILE A 132 1.61 3.64 0.90
N VAL A 133 2.93 3.64 1.02
CA VAL A 133 3.75 4.87 1.08
C VAL A 133 3.65 5.62 -0.23
N ILE A 134 3.36 6.93 -0.18
CA ILE A 134 3.27 7.80 -1.37
C ILE A 134 4.29 8.94 -1.37
N LYS A 135 4.88 9.28 -0.22
CA LYS A 135 5.93 10.28 -0.08
C LYS A 135 6.78 9.99 1.14
N VAL A 136 8.07 10.28 1.08
CA VAL A 136 8.98 10.21 2.23
C VAL A 136 9.51 11.60 2.54
N GLU A 137 9.62 11.95 3.82
CA GLU A 137 9.98 13.28 4.32
C GLU A 137 10.91 13.13 5.55
N GLY A 138 12.18 12.84 5.28
CA GLY A 138 13.17 12.58 6.33
C GLY A 138 12.82 11.35 7.17
N ASP A 139 12.58 11.52 8.47
CA ASP A 139 12.21 10.46 9.41
C ASP A 139 10.73 10.04 9.38
N SER A 140 9.98 10.64 8.45
CA SER A 140 8.52 10.49 8.34
C SER A 140 8.12 10.15 6.92
N PHE A 141 6.91 9.63 6.75
CA PHE A 141 6.33 9.34 5.44
C PHE A 141 4.83 9.62 5.42
N VAL A 142 4.31 9.83 4.21
CA VAL A 142 2.87 9.95 3.92
C VAL A 142 2.42 8.70 3.20
N SER A 143 1.25 8.18 3.57
CA SER A 143 0.65 6.98 3.01
C SER A 143 -0.82 7.15 2.66
N VAL A 144 -1.35 6.21 1.88
CA VAL A 144 -2.78 5.99 1.69
C VAL A 144 -3.15 4.69 2.38
N ASP A 145 -4.05 4.77 3.34
CA ASP A 145 -4.45 3.67 4.21
C ASP A 145 -5.94 3.36 4.04
N GLY A 146 -6.29 2.09 3.93
CA GLY A 146 -7.65 1.61 4.12
C GLY A 146 -7.98 1.41 5.60
N ASN A 147 -9.24 1.50 5.97
CA ASN A 147 -9.72 1.30 7.34
C ASN A 147 -9.05 2.24 8.36
N SER A 148 -8.81 3.47 7.96
CA SER A 148 -8.30 4.52 8.82
C SER A 148 -9.43 5.50 9.14
N SER A 149 -9.98 5.43 10.36
CA SER A 149 -11.22 6.13 10.75
C SER A 149 -12.36 5.79 9.77
N ASP A 150 -12.56 4.51 9.50
CA ASP A 150 -13.64 3.94 8.68
C ASP A 150 -13.63 4.40 7.20
N MET A 151 -12.45 4.78 6.69
CA MET A 151 -12.30 5.29 5.33
C MET A 151 -10.94 5.00 4.72
N VAL A 152 -10.80 5.28 3.43
CA VAL A 152 -9.49 5.38 2.76
C VAL A 152 -8.95 6.79 2.96
N LYS A 153 -7.81 6.91 3.67
CA LYS A 153 -7.31 8.17 4.17
C LYS A 153 -5.84 8.39 3.86
N VAL A 154 -5.45 9.66 3.72
CA VAL A 154 -4.05 10.08 3.65
C VAL A 154 -3.56 10.35 5.07
N ASN A 155 -2.51 9.65 5.50
CA ASN A 155 -1.94 9.77 6.83
C ASN A 155 -0.44 10.03 6.77
N ARG A 156 0.10 10.60 7.86
CA ARG A 156 1.53 10.79 8.09
C ARG A 156 1.96 9.96 9.29
N TYR A 157 3.11 9.32 9.17
CA TYR A 157 3.69 8.50 10.22
C TYR A 157 5.19 8.73 10.34
N LYS A 158 5.75 8.45 11.52
CA LYS A 158 7.19 8.34 11.72
C LYS A 158 7.67 6.93 11.39
N ILE A 159 8.79 6.82 10.68
CA ILE A 159 9.44 5.54 10.36
C ILE A 159 9.70 4.71 11.61
N ALA A 160 10.14 5.36 12.69
CA ALA A 160 10.42 4.71 13.96
C ALA A 160 9.22 4.01 14.62
N ASN A 161 7.99 4.32 14.22
CA ASN A 161 6.77 3.70 14.73
C ASN A 161 6.35 2.42 13.97
N MET A 162 7.08 2.06 12.91
CA MET A 162 6.78 0.89 12.09
C MET A 162 7.50 -0.36 12.59
N ILE A 163 6.97 -1.54 12.24
CA ILE A 163 7.70 -2.82 12.34
C ILE A 163 8.72 -2.90 11.20
N GLY A 164 8.34 -2.43 10.03
CA GLY A 164 9.15 -2.40 8.83
C GLY A 164 8.34 -2.03 7.59
N PHE A 165 8.96 -2.22 6.43
CA PHE A 165 8.36 -1.94 5.13
C PHE A 165 8.57 -3.13 4.20
N ALA A 166 7.60 -3.40 3.34
CA ALA A 166 7.69 -4.42 2.31
C ALA A 166 7.82 -3.75 0.94
N ASP A 167 8.90 -4.07 0.23
CA ASP A 167 9.21 -3.53 -1.09
C ASP A 167 8.98 -4.58 -2.17
N PHE A 168 7.97 -4.37 -3.00
CA PHE A 168 7.68 -5.18 -4.16
C PHE A 168 7.99 -4.46 -5.48
N PHE A 169 8.28 -3.16 -5.46
CA PHE A 169 8.72 -2.43 -6.64
C PHE A 169 10.20 -2.68 -6.98
N LYS A 170 11.06 -2.68 -5.98
CA LYS A 170 12.53 -2.90 -6.11
C LYS A 170 13.21 -2.03 -7.18
N SER A 171 12.68 -0.83 -7.44
CA SER A 171 13.18 0.09 -8.45
C SER A 171 13.02 1.53 -8.00
N ASP A 172 14.14 2.25 -7.89
CA ASP A 172 14.14 3.66 -7.51
C ASP A 172 13.42 4.54 -8.54
N SER A 173 13.54 4.21 -9.82
CA SER A 173 12.86 4.95 -10.89
C SER A 173 11.34 4.80 -10.81
N LEU A 174 10.83 3.60 -10.49
CA LEU A 174 9.39 3.37 -10.29
C LEU A 174 8.88 4.07 -9.04
N SER A 175 9.63 4.02 -7.94
CA SER A 175 9.28 4.73 -6.71
C SER A 175 9.21 6.24 -6.94
N ALA A 176 10.15 6.81 -7.69
CA ALA A 176 10.14 8.23 -8.04
C ALA A 176 8.94 8.60 -8.94
N GLN A 177 8.64 7.80 -9.95
CA GLN A 177 7.46 7.98 -10.81
C GLN A 177 6.17 7.88 -9.99
N PHE A 178 6.08 6.91 -9.09
CA PHE A 178 4.91 6.75 -8.23
C PHE A 178 4.71 7.94 -7.28
N ALA A 179 5.79 8.49 -6.71
CA ALA A 179 5.75 9.71 -5.91
C ALA A 179 5.19 10.91 -6.71
N GLN A 180 5.63 11.09 -7.95
CA GLN A 180 5.11 12.15 -8.84
C GLN A 180 3.62 11.93 -9.14
N SER A 181 3.24 10.72 -9.52
CA SER A 181 1.86 10.36 -9.89
C SER A 181 0.88 10.50 -8.71
N THR A 182 1.36 10.34 -7.46
CA THR A 182 0.56 10.48 -6.25
C THR A 182 0.58 11.89 -5.63
N SER A 183 1.38 12.80 -6.15
CA SER A 183 1.52 14.17 -5.59
C SER A 183 0.18 14.91 -5.47
N SER A 184 -0.72 14.76 -6.43
CA SER A 184 -2.05 15.36 -6.39
C SER A 184 -2.97 14.77 -5.30
N ILE A 185 -2.71 13.56 -4.82
CA ILE A 185 -3.44 12.97 -3.68
C ILE A 185 -3.13 13.81 -2.43
N ILE A 186 -1.87 14.12 -2.20
CA ILE A 186 -1.43 14.93 -1.04
C ILE A 186 -1.97 16.35 -1.13
N SER A 187 -1.91 16.96 -2.33
CA SER A 187 -2.41 18.34 -2.54
C SER A 187 -3.91 18.47 -2.30
N SER A 188 -4.68 17.42 -2.61
CA SER A 188 -6.15 17.42 -2.44
C SER A 188 -6.62 16.89 -1.08
N ASN A 189 -5.73 16.23 -0.32
CA ASN A 189 -6.06 15.58 0.95
C ASN A 189 -4.91 15.82 1.93
N ALA A 190 -5.00 16.84 2.76
CA ALA A 190 -3.97 17.12 3.77
C ALA A 190 -3.75 15.87 4.65
N PRO A 191 -2.49 15.39 4.79
CA PRO A 191 -2.20 14.24 5.63
C PRO A 191 -2.58 14.53 7.08
N THR A 192 -3.24 13.57 7.72
CA THR A 192 -3.49 13.62 9.15
C THR A 192 -2.43 12.81 9.89
N GLU A 193 -2.06 13.26 11.10
CA GLU A 193 -1.14 12.48 11.94
C GLU A 193 -1.76 11.12 12.25
N GLY A 194 -1.01 10.07 11.92
CA GLY A 194 -1.45 8.68 12.05
C GLY A 194 -1.47 8.24 13.51
N GLY A 195 -2.61 8.37 14.13
CA GLY A 195 -2.87 8.06 15.53
C GLY A 195 -4.34 8.18 15.90
N GLY A 196 -5.20 8.52 14.93
CA GLY A 196 -6.65 8.54 15.15
C GLY A 196 -7.18 7.16 15.57
N LYS A 197 -8.30 7.13 16.30
CA LYS A 197 -8.99 5.89 16.70
C LYS A 197 -9.25 5.03 15.47
N GLU A 198 -8.38 4.06 15.28
CA GLU A 198 -8.59 2.95 14.37
C GLU A 198 -9.34 1.89 15.16
N VAL A 199 -10.60 1.75 14.88
CA VAL A 199 -11.50 0.76 15.53
C VAL A 199 -11.28 -0.61 14.88
#